data_da2c1257d0e19a126b25bfdcf08efe8f
#
_entry.id   da2c1257d0e19a126b25bfdcf08efe8f
#
_cell.length_a   1.000
_cell.length_b   1.000
_cell.length_c   1.000
_cell.angle_alpha   90.00
_cell.angle_beta   90.00
_cell.angle_gamma   90.00
#
_symmetry.space_group_name_H-M   'P 1'
#
loop_
_entity.id
_entity.type
_entity.pdbx_description
1 polymer ?
#
loop_
_entity_poly.entity_id
_entity_poly.type
_entity_poly.pdbx_seq_one_letter_code
_entity_poly.pdbx_strand_id
1 'polypeptide(L)'
;FGPVCGLGLLTFATIYFAPKAYKNIGVLSAITCLVFYVIGVVSLFIVACSDPGVVKPGGYASVPTMNASAGRGWRYCDLCSVSQPPGAVHCPECNVCVDGYDHHCPWMGTCIGKKNFTAFCTFNATWLFYLMYAIIWVTFFGAAFSEINSTEIDSSNDQEMSGTKAPWEDAP
;
A
#
# COMPACT_ATOMS: atom_id res chain seq x y z
N PHE A 1 -11.42 9.50 -3.06
CA PHE A 1 -10.02 9.99 -3.19
C PHE A 1 -9.00 8.98 -2.62
N GLY A 2 -9.34 8.21 -1.57
CA GLY A 2 -8.40 7.31 -0.88
C GLY A 2 -7.78 6.21 -1.75
N PRO A 3 -8.55 5.35 -2.44
CA PRO A 3 -8.00 4.25 -3.23
C PRO A 3 -7.10 4.73 -4.38
N VAL A 4 -7.43 5.88 -4.97
CA VAL A 4 -6.67 6.49 -6.06
C VAL A 4 -5.28 6.94 -5.59
N CYS A 5 -5.19 7.53 -4.38
CA CYS A 5 -3.91 7.94 -3.80
C CYS A 5 -3.02 6.73 -3.48
N GLY A 6 -3.58 5.66 -2.89
CA GLY A 6 -2.83 4.43 -2.60
C GLY A 6 -2.30 3.76 -3.86
N LEU A 7 -3.13 3.64 -4.90
CA LEU A 7 -2.73 3.10 -6.20
C LEU A 7 -1.67 3.97 -6.87
N GLY A 8 -1.81 5.30 -6.82
CA GLY A 8 -0.85 6.24 -7.37
C GLY A 8 0.53 6.10 -6.73
N LEU A 9 0.61 6.00 -5.40
CA LEU A 9 1.86 5.80 -4.67
C LEU A 9 2.52 4.46 -5.00
N LEU A 10 1.76 3.36 -5.03
CA LEU A 10 2.27 2.03 -5.42
C LEU A 10 2.82 2.03 -6.85
N THR A 11 2.07 2.62 -7.78
CA THR A 11 2.47 2.70 -9.19
C THR A 11 3.73 3.55 -9.35
N PHE A 12 3.78 4.73 -8.72
CA PHE A 12 4.95 5.59 -8.75
C PHE A 12 6.19 4.88 -8.18
N ALA A 13 6.07 4.28 -7.01
CA ALA A 13 7.17 3.56 -6.39
C ALA A 13 7.66 2.41 -7.27
N THR A 14 6.76 1.64 -7.89
CA THR A 14 7.14 0.53 -8.79
C THR A 14 7.82 1.02 -10.05
N ILE A 15 7.29 2.06 -10.71
CA ILE A 15 7.90 2.65 -11.91
C ILE A 15 9.30 3.21 -11.60
N TYR A 16 9.49 3.77 -10.42
CA TYR A 16 10.76 4.36 -10.03
C TYR A 16 11.81 3.30 -9.62
N PHE A 17 11.41 2.31 -8.81
CA PHE A 17 12.36 1.35 -8.23
C PHE A 17 12.63 0.13 -9.10
N ALA A 18 11.64 -0.40 -9.83
CA ALA A 18 11.82 -1.63 -10.61
C ALA A 18 12.90 -1.51 -11.71
N PRO A 19 12.97 -0.44 -12.53
CA PRO A 19 14.02 -0.28 -13.53
C PRO A 19 15.41 -0.14 -12.92
N LYS A 20 15.54 0.57 -11.80
CA LYS A 20 16.81 0.72 -11.07
C LYS A 20 17.24 -0.60 -10.45
N ALA A 21 16.30 -1.36 -9.88
CA ALA A 21 16.55 -2.69 -9.37
C ALA A 21 17.07 -3.63 -10.47
N TYR A 22 16.44 -3.63 -11.65
CA TYR A 22 16.88 -4.43 -12.79
C TYR A 22 18.30 -4.09 -13.24
N LYS A 23 18.63 -2.81 -13.36
CA LYS A 23 19.94 -2.37 -13.83
C LYS A 23 21.08 -2.73 -12.86
N ASN A 24 20.87 -2.63 -11.55
CA ASN A 24 21.92 -2.72 -10.55
C ASN A 24 22.01 -4.07 -9.81
N ILE A 25 20.87 -4.75 -9.58
CA ILE A 25 20.78 -5.98 -8.78
C ILE A 25 20.30 -7.17 -9.61
N GLY A 26 19.85 -6.91 -10.83
CA GLY A 26 19.39 -7.95 -11.75
C GLY A 26 17.90 -8.26 -11.68
N VAL A 27 17.53 -9.29 -12.43
CA VAL A 27 16.13 -9.68 -12.69
C VAL A 27 15.34 -10.02 -11.41
N LEU A 28 16.02 -10.63 -10.42
CA LEU A 28 15.34 -11.09 -9.20
C LEU A 28 14.74 -9.95 -8.39
N SER A 29 15.43 -8.82 -8.25
CA SER A 29 14.91 -7.67 -7.51
C SER A 29 13.77 -6.98 -8.25
N ALA A 30 13.82 -6.93 -9.59
CA ALA A 30 12.72 -6.41 -10.40
C ALA A 30 11.46 -7.28 -10.26
N ILE A 31 11.63 -8.62 -10.26
CA ILE A 31 10.53 -9.55 -10.02
C ILE A 31 9.95 -9.35 -8.61
N THR A 32 10.79 -9.18 -7.60
CA THR A 32 10.36 -8.94 -6.21
C THR A 32 9.49 -7.66 -6.12
N CYS A 33 9.94 -6.55 -6.71
CA CYS A 33 9.14 -5.32 -6.79
C CYS A 33 7.79 -5.54 -7.47
N LEU A 34 7.78 -6.24 -8.59
CA LEU A 34 6.55 -6.52 -9.34
C LEU A 34 5.57 -7.38 -8.52
N VAL A 35 6.07 -8.41 -7.82
CA VAL A 35 5.25 -9.27 -6.96
C VAL A 35 4.60 -8.48 -5.83
N PHE A 36 5.36 -7.66 -5.10
CA PHE A 36 4.79 -6.80 -4.06
C PHE A 36 3.79 -5.80 -4.62
N TYR A 37 4.06 -5.23 -5.78
CA TYR A 37 3.11 -4.34 -6.45
C TYR A 37 1.78 -5.04 -6.76
N VAL A 38 1.84 -6.21 -7.39
CA VAL A 38 0.62 -6.97 -7.75
C VAL A 38 -0.19 -7.36 -6.52
N ILE A 39 0.48 -7.89 -5.46
CA ILE A 39 -0.21 -8.24 -4.21
C ILE A 39 -0.83 -6.99 -3.57
N GLY A 40 -0.10 -5.87 -3.53
CA GLY A 40 -0.59 -4.60 -2.99
C GLY A 40 -1.82 -4.08 -3.75
N VAL A 41 -1.78 -4.08 -5.08
CA VAL A 41 -2.90 -3.64 -5.91
C VAL A 41 -4.11 -4.55 -5.75
N VAL A 42 -3.92 -5.87 -5.81
CA VAL A 42 -5.02 -6.84 -5.64
C VAL A 42 -5.67 -6.70 -4.26
N SER A 43 -4.87 -6.64 -3.19
CA SER A 43 -5.41 -6.48 -1.82
C SER A 43 -6.12 -5.13 -1.64
N LEU A 44 -5.61 -4.05 -2.22
CA LEU A 44 -6.28 -2.75 -2.22
C LEU A 44 -7.69 -2.83 -2.85
N PHE A 45 -7.79 -3.44 -4.05
CA PHE A 45 -9.08 -3.62 -4.71
C PHE A 45 -10.02 -4.52 -3.91
N ILE A 46 -9.51 -5.61 -3.32
CA ILE A 46 -10.32 -6.48 -2.46
C ILE A 46 -10.88 -5.67 -1.28
N VAL A 47 -10.06 -4.87 -0.59
CA VAL A 47 -10.54 -4.05 0.53
C VAL A 47 -11.56 -3.03 0.08
N ALA A 48 -11.27 -2.27 -0.98
CA ALA A 48 -12.11 -1.16 -1.43
C ALA A 48 -13.46 -1.62 -2.01
N CYS A 49 -13.50 -2.81 -2.63
CA CYS A 49 -14.68 -3.31 -3.34
C CYS A 49 -15.44 -4.41 -2.58
N SER A 50 -14.92 -4.91 -1.46
CA SER A 50 -15.62 -5.94 -0.68
C SER A 50 -16.62 -5.35 0.31
N ASP A 51 -17.67 -6.14 0.61
CA ASP A 51 -18.60 -5.83 1.68
C ASP A 51 -17.88 -5.90 3.04
N PRO A 52 -17.81 -4.79 3.81
CA PRO A 52 -17.17 -4.80 5.13
C PRO A 52 -17.93 -5.66 6.17
N GLY A 53 -19.12 -6.12 5.85
CA GLY A 53 -20.03 -6.82 6.75
C GLY A 53 -21.26 -5.98 7.06
N VAL A 54 -21.86 -5.36 6.03
CA VAL A 54 -23.07 -4.55 6.20
C VAL A 54 -24.20 -5.38 6.78
N VAL A 55 -24.77 -4.91 7.88
CA VAL A 55 -25.93 -5.52 8.54
C VAL A 55 -27.19 -5.19 7.74
N LYS A 56 -27.79 -6.22 7.13
CA LYS A 56 -29.01 -6.06 6.30
C LYS A 56 -30.28 -6.31 7.12
N PRO A 57 -31.42 -5.66 6.80
CA PRO A 57 -32.70 -6.00 7.37
C PRO A 57 -33.01 -7.49 7.17
N GLY A 58 -33.38 -8.20 8.24
CA GLY A 58 -33.64 -9.63 8.21
C GLY A 58 -32.42 -10.54 8.03
N GLY A 59 -31.22 -9.99 7.90
CA GLY A 59 -29.98 -10.75 7.67
C GLY A 59 -29.53 -11.63 8.84
N TYR A 60 -29.97 -11.30 10.04
CA TYR A 60 -29.87 -12.15 11.22
C TYR A 60 -31.30 -12.66 11.53
N ALA A 61 -31.74 -13.67 10.81
CA ALA A 61 -33.10 -14.22 10.79
C ALA A 61 -33.58 -14.79 12.13
N SER A 62 -32.80 -14.74 13.17
CA SER A 62 -33.14 -14.98 14.53
C SER A 62 -32.51 -13.94 15.45
N VAL A 63 -33.11 -12.74 15.51
CA VAL A 63 -33.00 -11.99 16.77
C VAL A 63 -33.57 -12.95 17.80
N PRO A 64 -32.81 -13.42 18.81
CA PRO A 64 -33.35 -14.21 19.87
C PRO A 64 -34.46 -13.35 20.46
N THR A 65 -35.73 -13.81 20.33
CA THR A 65 -36.84 -13.22 21.06
C THR A 65 -36.33 -12.97 22.46
N MET A 66 -36.48 -11.77 22.97
CA MET A 66 -35.94 -11.21 24.19
C MET A 66 -35.99 -12.14 25.42
N ASN A 67 -35.38 -13.31 25.35
CA ASN A 67 -35.06 -14.10 26.51
C ASN A 67 -33.74 -13.55 27.07
N ALA A 68 -33.78 -13.01 28.27
CA ALA A 68 -32.77 -12.19 28.93
C ALA A 68 -31.31 -12.72 28.97
N SER A 69 -31.07 -13.93 28.50
CA SER A 69 -29.76 -14.58 28.41
C SER A 69 -29.12 -14.57 27.01
N ALA A 70 -29.89 -14.45 25.92
CA ALA A 70 -29.41 -14.45 24.55
C ALA A 70 -29.18 -13.02 23.98
N GLY A 71 -29.74 -12.01 24.63
CA GLY A 71 -29.75 -10.62 24.13
C GLY A 71 -28.59 -9.75 24.62
N ARG A 72 -27.59 -10.27 25.33
CA ARG A 72 -26.48 -9.45 25.81
C ARG A 72 -25.66 -8.92 24.65
N GLY A 73 -25.70 -7.59 24.46
CA GLY A 73 -24.90 -6.88 23.45
C GLY A 73 -25.61 -6.57 22.14
N TRP A 74 -26.85 -7.05 21.90
CA TRP A 74 -27.66 -6.62 20.77
C TRP A 74 -28.24 -5.23 21.01
N ARG A 75 -28.22 -4.38 19.98
CA ARG A 75 -28.80 -3.04 19.99
C ARG A 75 -29.63 -2.84 18.74
N TYR A 76 -30.59 -1.93 18.78
CA TYR A 76 -31.34 -1.53 17.60
C TYR A 76 -30.79 -0.20 17.07
N CYS A 77 -30.64 -0.11 15.77
CA CYS A 77 -30.26 1.13 15.09
C CYS A 77 -31.49 1.72 14.42
N ASP A 78 -31.99 2.85 14.95
CA ASP A 78 -33.15 3.53 14.41
C ASP A 78 -32.90 4.11 13.02
N LEU A 79 -31.64 4.56 12.73
CA LEU A 79 -31.26 5.13 11.44
C LEU A 79 -31.31 4.08 10.30
N CYS A 80 -30.87 2.87 10.56
CA CYS A 80 -30.87 1.79 9.58
C CYS A 80 -32.07 0.85 9.69
N SER A 81 -32.88 0.98 10.78
CA SER A 81 -33.98 0.08 11.11
C SER A 81 -33.54 -1.40 11.16
N VAL A 82 -32.38 -1.68 11.75
CA VAL A 82 -31.80 -3.03 11.88
C VAL A 82 -31.38 -3.34 13.31
N SER A 83 -31.45 -4.63 13.67
CA SER A 83 -30.87 -5.13 14.91
C SER A 83 -29.36 -5.36 14.70
N GLN A 84 -28.55 -4.66 15.47
CA GLN A 84 -27.10 -4.75 15.45
C GLN A 84 -26.62 -5.91 16.32
N PRO A 85 -25.85 -6.87 15.77
CA PRO A 85 -25.18 -7.86 16.60
C PRO A 85 -24.11 -7.21 17.49
N PRO A 86 -23.62 -7.94 18.54
CA PRO A 86 -22.53 -7.46 19.36
C PRO A 86 -21.30 -7.09 18.53
N GLY A 87 -20.75 -5.89 18.72
CA GLY A 87 -19.62 -5.38 17.95
C GLY A 87 -19.99 -4.66 16.64
N ALA A 88 -21.26 -4.64 16.24
CA ALA A 88 -21.69 -3.83 15.11
C ALA A 88 -21.90 -2.37 15.52
N VAL A 89 -21.52 -1.45 14.61
CA VAL A 89 -21.64 -0.01 14.80
C VAL A 89 -22.25 0.63 13.55
N HIS A 90 -23.06 1.66 13.72
CA HIS A 90 -23.51 2.52 12.63
C HIS A 90 -22.38 3.46 12.20
N CYS A 91 -21.99 3.40 10.94
CA CYS A 91 -21.03 4.36 10.37
C CYS A 91 -21.79 5.53 9.76
N PRO A 92 -21.59 6.76 10.23
CA PRO A 92 -22.28 7.93 9.70
C PRO A 92 -21.83 8.31 8.27
N GLU A 93 -20.57 8.04 7.91
CA GLU A 93 -20.04 8.34 6.58
C GLU A 93 -20.60 7.42 5.50
N CYS A 94 -20.77 6.14 5.80
CA CYS A 94 -21.36 5.16 4.89
C CYS A 94 -22.88 5.05 5.02
N ASN A 95 -23.45 5.59 6.11
CA ASN A 95 -24.86 5.49 6.50
C ASN A 95 -25.37 4.05 6.55
N VAL A 96 -24.55 3.12 7.07
CA VAL A 96 -24.87 1.71 7.26
C VAL A 96 -24.34 1.19 8.59
N CYS A 97 -24.94 0.08 9.10
CA CYS A 97 -24.40 -0.66 10.22
C CYS A 97 -23.44 -1.74 9.71
N VAL A 98 -22.28 -1.87 10.34
CA VAL A 98 -21.22 -2.83 9.95
C VAL A 98 -20.93 -3.78 11.11
N ASP A 99 -20.96 -5.09 10.85
CA ASP A 99 -20.61 -6.15 11.82
C ASP A 99 -19.09 -6.17 12.04
N GLY A 100 -18.68 -6.21 13.32
CA GLY A 100 -17.27 -6.15 13.68
C GLY A 100 -16.58 -4.88 13.16
N TYR A 101 -17.28 -3.74 13.27
CA TYR A 101 -16.78 -2.45 12.84
C TYR A 101 -15.47 -2.09 13.54
N ASP A 102 -14.45 -1.80 12.75
CA ASP A 102 -13.17 -1.30 13.24
C ASP A 102 -13.11 0.24 13.06
N HIS A 103 -13.15 0.71 11.82
CA HIS A 103 -13.18 2.14 11.51
C HIS A 103 -13.74 2.41 10.10
N HIS A 104 -14.10 3.65 9.81
CA HIS A 104 -14.23 4.13 8.44
C HIS A 104 -12.85 4.56 7.95
N CYS A 105 -12.41 4.00 6.83
CA CYS A 105 -11.10 4.29 6.26
C CYS A 105 -11.22 5.20 5.04
N PRO A 106 -10.92 6.51 5.15
CA PRO A 106 -10.98 7.43 4.01
C PRO A 106 -10.03 7.05 2.88
N TRP A 107 -8.89 6.41 3.22
CA TRP A 107 -7.89 5.95 2.26
C TRP A 107 -8.38 4.80 1.38
N MET A 108 -9.26 3.97 1.91
CA MET A 108 -9.91 2.86 1.18
C MET A 108 -11.26 3.28 0.60
N GLY A 109 -11.83 4.39 1.07
CA GLY A 109 -13.15 4.88 0.67
C GLY A 109 -14.30 3.97 1.15
N THR A 110 -14.08 3.17 2.20
CA THR A 110 -15.04 2.22 2.76
C THR A 110 -14.80 1.98 4.24
N CYS A 111 -15.79 1.36 4.91
CA CYS A 111 -15.60 0.85 6.27
C CYS A 111 -14.70 -0.38 6.27
N ILE A 112 -13.92 -0.52 7.35
CA ILE A 112 -13.22 -1.75 7.70
C ILE A 112 -14.05 -2.46 8.78
N GLY A 113 -14.41 -3.70 8.51
CA GLY A 113 -15.22 -4.53 9.38
C GLY A 113 -14.86 -6.00 9.20
N LYS A 114 -15.65 -6.86 9.83
CA LYS A 114 -15.35 -8.30 9.98
C LYS A 114 -15.00 -9.02 8.68
N LYS A 115 -15.65 -8.65 7.56
CA LYS A 115 -15.47 -9.39 6.30
C LYS A 115 -14.25 -8.95 5.49
N ASN A 116 -13.85 -7.69 5.57
CA ASN A 116 -12.70 -7.16 4.81
C ASN A 116 -11.45 -6.88 5.67
N PHE A 117 -11.50 -7.13 6.97
CA PHE A 117 -10.40 -6.89 7.90
C PHE A 117 -9.12 -7.62 7.51
N THR A 118 -9.23 -8.89 7.14
CA THR A 118 -8.04 -9.68 6.71
C THR A 118 -7.38 -9.10 5.46
N ALA A 119 -8.18 -8.71 4.47
CA ALA A 119 -7.67 -8.06 3.26
C ALA A 119 -7.00 -6.70 3.58
N PHE A 120 -7.57 -5.93 4.51
CA PHE A 120 -6.99 -4.70 5.01
C PHE A 120 -5.63 -4.93 5.69
N CYS A 121 -5.52 -5.92 6.55
CA CYS A 121 -4.25 -6.29 7.18
C CYS A 121 -3.22 -6.75 6.15
N THR A 122 -3.63 -7.55 5.16
CA THR A 122 -2.75 -8.01 4.07
C THR A 122 -2.22 -6.83 3.26
N PHE A 123 -3.08 -5.88 2.90
CA PHE A 123 -2.67 -4.66 2.20
C PHE A 123 -1.62 -3.87 3.01
N ASN A 124 -1.89 -3.62 4.30
CA ASN A 124 -0.97 -2.87 5.15
C ASN A 124 0.37 -3.60 5.34
N ALA A 125 0.35 -4.90 5.58
CA ALA A 125 1.58 -5.70 5.70
C ALA A 125 2.39 -5.66 4.41
N THR A 126 1.77 -5.87 3.25
CA THR A 126 2.44 -5.81 1.94
C THR A 126 3.06 -4.43 1.70
N TRP A 127 2.33 -3.36 2.02
CA TRP A 127 2.81 -2.01 1.88
C TRP A 127 4.03 -1.71 2.78
N LEU A 128 3.99 -2.13 4.04
CA LEU A 128 5.11 -1.98 4.98
C LEU A 128 6.35 -2.74 4.51
N PHE A 129 6.21 -4.00 4.08
CA PHE A 129 7.32 -4.77 3.54
C PHE A 129 7.90 -4.13 2.28
N TYR A 130 7.05 -3.60 1.40
CA TYR A 130 7.51 -2.90 0.20
C TYR A 130 8.28 -1.62 0.53
N LEU A 131 7.81 -0.83 1.48
CA LEU A 131 8.51 0.36 1.97
C LEU A 131 9.87 0.02 2.60
N MET A 132 9.91 -1.00 3.45
CA MET A 132 11.17 -1.48 4.05
C MET A 132 12.16 -1.94 2.98
N TYR A 133 11.69 -2.72 2.01
CA TYR A 133 12.50 -3.13 0.87
C TYR A 133 13.04 -1.92 0.09
N ALA A 134 12.20 -0.92 -0.20
CA ALA A 134 12.60 0.28 -0.92
C ALA A 134 13.63 1.11 -0.15
N ILE A 135 13.47 1.26 1.17
CA ILE A 135 14.43 1.98 2.04
C ILE A 135 15.78 1.25 2.04
N ILE A 136 15.79 -0.06 2.26
CA ILE A 136 17.01 -0.87 2.24
C ILE A 136 17.70 -0.71 0.88
N TRP A 137 16.93 -0.80 -0.20
CA TRP A 137 17.47 -0.69 -1.54
C TRP A 137 18.12 0.69 -1.78
N VAL A 138 17.46 1.78 -1.39
CA VAL A 138 17.99 3.15 -1.55
C VAL A 138 19.23 3.38 -0.68
N THR A 139 19.23 2.91 0.57
CA THR A 139 20.35 3.15 1.49
C THR A 139 21.60 2.38 1.12
N PHE A 140 21.48 1.09 0.76
CA PHE A 140 22.64 0.25 0.48
C PHE A 140 23.13 0.35 -0.97
N PHE A 141 22.23 0.51 -1.93
CA PHE A 141 22.61 0.52 -3.35
C PHE A 141 22.62 1.92 -3.97
N GLY A 142 21.90 2.89 -3.41
CA GLY A 142 21.95 4.28 -3.86
C GLY A 142 23.30 4.94 -3.54
N ALA A 143 23.87 4.66 -2.38
CA ALA A 143 25.20 5.14 -1.99
C ALA A 143 26.30 4.53 -2.89
N ALA A 144 26.29 3.22 -3.10
CA ALA A 144 27.25 2.55 -3.98
C ALA A 144 27.20 3.06 -5.42
N PHE A 145 26.01 3.42 -5.92
CA PHE A 145 25.85 3.98 -7.26
C PHE A 145 26.40 5.41 -7.39
N SER A 146 26.33 6.21 -6.34
CA SER A 146 26.89 7.57 -6.32
C SER A 146 28.42 7.54 -6.35
N GLU A 147 29.06 6.58 -5.68
CA GLU A 147 30.51 6.39 -5.71
C GLU A 147 31.02 5.97 -7.09
N ILE A 148 30.35 5.02 -7.75
CA ILE A 148 30.72 4.55 -9.09
C ILE A 148 30.60 5.70 -10.11
N ASN A 149 29.54 6.49 -10.02
CA ASN A 149 29.29 7.58 -10.96
C ASN A 149 30.30 8.75 -10.78
N SER A 150 30.75 8.99 -9.54
CA SER A 150 31.78 10.00 -9.26
C SER A 150 33.16 9.58 -9.78
N THR A 151 33.50 8.30 -9.71
CA THR A 151 34.78 7.79 -10.24
C THR A 151 34.80 7.75 -11.76
N GLU A 152 33.67 7.49 -12.44
CA GLU A 152 33.58 7.59 -13.91
C GLU A 152 33.73 9.04 -14.41
N ILE A 153 33.17 10.02 -13.71
CA ILE A 153 33.28 11.45 -14.06
C ILE A 153 34.72 11.95 -13.87
N ASP A 154 35.37 11.54 -12.79
CA ASP A 154 36.77 11.93 -12.51
C ASP A 154 37.70 11.33 -13.57
N SER A 155 37.54 10.06 -13.93
CA SER A 155 38.35 9.41 -14.94
C SER A 155 38.15 10.01 -16.35
N SER A 156 36.98 10.49 -16.69
CA SER A 156 36.70 11.14 -17.95
C SER A 156 37.32 12.55 -18.02
N ASN A 157 37.31 13.29 -16.92
CA ASN A 157 37.95 14.60 -16.82
C ASN A 157 39.47 14.52 -16.90
N ASP A 158 40.10 13.49 -16.32
CA ASP A 158 41.52 13.26 -16.38
C ASP A 158 41.98 12.88 -17.81
N GLN A 159 41.16 12.16 -18.58
CA GLN A 159 41.44 11.87 -19.98
C GLN A 159 41.33 13.08 -20.87
N GLU A 160 40.38 13.98 -20.64
CA GLU A 160 40.24 15.23 -21.41
C GLU A 160 41.37 16.21 -21.12
N MET A 161 41.84 16.31 -19.87
CA MET A 161 43.00 17.13 -19.50
C MET A 161 44.33 16.59 -20.07
N SER A 162 44.46 15.24 -20.14
CA SER A 162 45.69 14.62 -20.68
C SER A 162 45.77 14.67 -22.22
N GLY A 163 44.64 14.88 -22.91
CA GLY A 163 44.54 14.95 -24.37
C GLY A 163 44.80 16.34 -24.98
N THR A 164 44.75 17.41 -24.18
CA THR A 164 45.00 18.77 -24.65
C THR A 164 46.49 19.10 -24.59
N LYS A 165 47.26 18.77 -25.65
CA LYS A 165 48.57 19.35 -25.86
C LYS A 165 48.45 20.86 -25.93
N ALA A 166 49.31 21.54 -25.19
CA ALA A 166 49.34 22.99 -25.23
C ALA A 166 49.71 23.47 -26.65
N PRO A 167 49.02 24.49 -27.20
CA PRO A 167 49.22 24.96 -28.58
C PRO A 167 50.65 25.46 -28.92
N TRP A 168 51.50 25.56 -27.92
CA TRP A 168 52.87 26.05 -28.06
C TRP A 168 53.94 24.93 -28.02
N GLU A 169 53.58 23.68 -27.76
CA GLU A 169 54.54 22.57 -27.72
C GLU A 169 55.03 22.13 -29.12
N ASP A 170 54.32 22.47 -30.17
CA ASP A 170 54.68 22.17 -31.56
C ASP A 170 55.17 23.43 -32.34
N ALA A 171 55.57 24.51 -31.65
CA ALA A 171 56.16 25.70 -32.31
C ALA A 171 57.63 25.45 -32.67
N PRO A 172 58.05 25.76 -33.93
CA PRO A 172 59.42 25.53 -34.44
C PRO A 172 60.48 26.36 -33.76
#